data_8092e6280119bd60661d3f3e82c1e4b1
#
_entry.id   8092e6280119bd60661d3f3e82c1e4b1
#
_cell.length_a   1.000
_cell.length_b   1.000
_cell.length_c   1.000
_cell.angle_alpha   90.00
_cell.angle_beta   90.00
_cell.angle_gamma   90.00
#
_symmetry.space_group_name_H-M   'P 1'
#
loop_
_entity.id
_entity.type
_entity.pdbx_description
1 polymer ?
#
loop_
_entity_poly.entity_id
_entity_poly.type
_entity_poly.pdbx_seq_one_letter_code
_entity_poly.pdbx_strand_id
1 'polypeptide(L)'
;MRITGEMGNLAAWEKRLFYMCSARPTLHPRALFSDVTSDYRNPAEPVPGDEVTIRLRTGRYNVDKAYLVVDNVEHVMTRVRSESMFDYYEAKINVGTDKIYYYFKVELGRTVCYYNQIGAIKDLNPYYNFQITPGFKTPEWAKGAVMYQIFVDRFYNGDKSNDVLDDEYNYIGEHVCQVKDWNKYPAQMGIREFYGGDLKGVLDKLDYLEGLGIEVIYFNPLFVSPSNH
;
A
#
# COMPACT_ATOMS: atom_id res chain seq x y z
N MET A 1 -24.02 8.05 -46.79
CA MET A 1 -24.96 8.54 -45.77
C MET A 1 -24.38 9.84 -45.21
N ARG A 2 -24.96 11.02 -45.57
CA ARG A 2 -24.50 12.31 -45.06
C ARG A 2 -25.02 12.47 -43.63
N ILE A 3 -24.13 12.58 -42.68
CA ILE A 3 -24.45 12.91 -41.28
C ILE A 3 -24.52 14.46 -41.24
N THR A 4 -25.70 15.01 -41.36
CA THR A 4 -25.99 16.44 -41.12
C THR A 4 -26.64 16.52 -39.74
N GLY A 5 -25.89 16.91 -38.74
CA GLY A 5 -26.38 17.24 -37.40
C GLY A 5 -25.38 18.16 -36.72
N GLU A 6 -25.91 19.25 -36.18
CA GLU A 6 -25.16 20.30 -35.50
C GLU A 6 -24.12 19.76 -34.53
N MET A 7 -22.88 20.23 -34.68
CA MET A 7 -21.76 19.93 -33.78
C MET A 7 -21.90 20.66 -32.44
N GLY A 8 -22.97 20.41 -31.75
CA GLY A 8 -23.13 20.82 -30.35
C GLY A 8 -22.40 19.86 -29.44
N ASN A 9 -21.23 20.25 -28.93
CA ASN A 9 -20.42 19.54 -27.95
C ASN A 9 -19.56 18.38 -28.48
N LEU A 10 -18.38 18.73 -28.98
CA LEU A 10 -17.35 17.79 -29.51
C LEU A 10 -17.10 16.62 -28.60
N ALA A 11 -17.03 16.84 -27.28
CA ALA A 11 -16.80 15.78 -26.27
C ALA A 11 -17.97 14.79 -26.17
N ALA A 12 -19.22 15.26 -26.34
CA ALA A 12 -20.37 14.37 -26.36
C ALA A 12 -20.45 13.57 -27.66
N TRP A 13 -19.95 14.13 -28.76
CA TRP A 13 -19.89 13.46 -30.06
C TRP A 13 -18.79 12.41 -30.11
N GLU A 14 -17.60 12.70 -29.58
CA GLU A 14 -16.48 11.76 -29.43
C GLU A 14 -16.86 10.57 -28.54
N LYS A 15 -17.56 10.83 -27.44
CA LYS A 15 -18.09 9.79 -26.57
C LYS A 15 -19.12 8.92 -27.32
N ARG A 16 -20.00 9.53 -28.09
CA ARG A 16 -21.04 8.83 -28.88
C ARG A 16 -20.41 8.00 -30.00
N LEU A 17 -19.39 8.54 -30.67
CA LEU A 17 -18.64 7.82 -31.70
C LEU A 17 -17.89 6.62 -31.11
N PHE A 18 -17.31 6.81 -29.98
CA PHE A 18 -16.66 5.71 -29.23
C PHE A 18 -17.65 4.59 -28.89
N TYR A 19 -18.84 4.92 -28.39
CA TYR A 19 -19.91 3.94 -28.14
C TYR A 19 -20.44 3.27 -29.41
N MET A 20 -20.47 3.97 -30.51
CA MET A 20 -20.89 3.41 -31.79
C MET A 20 -19.84 2.51 -32.43
N CYS A 21 -18.56 2.78 -32.21
CA CYS A 21 -17.45 2.00 -32.74
C CYS A 21 -17.04 0.85 -31.82
N SER A 22 -17.38 0.93 -30.54
CA SER A 22 -17.09 -0.07 -29.51
C SER A 22 -18.33 -0.93 -29.29
N ALA A 23 -18.31 -2.16 -29.73
CA ALA A 23 -19.42 -3.09 -29.52
C ALA A 23 -19.75 -3.31 -28.02
N ARG A 24 -18.81 -2.99 -27.11
CA ARG A 24 -18.98 -2.96 -25.64
C ARG A 24 -17.99 -1.97 -25.03
N PRO A 25 -18.44 -0.98 -24.25
CA PRO A 25 -17.54 -0.15 -23.46
C PRO A 25 -16.77 -1.05 -22.50
N THR A 26 -15.45 -0.87 -22.45
CA THR A 26 -14.57 -1.64 -21.55
C THR A 26 -14.10 -0.73 -20.44
N LEU A 27 -14.43 -1.10 -19.20
CA LEU A 27 -13.84 -0.45 -18.02
C LEU A 27 -12.36 -0.76 -17.95
N HIS A 28 -11.54 0.23 -17.64
CA HIS A 28 -10.10 0.08 -17.41
C HIS A 28 -9.80 -0.02 -15.89
N PRO A 29 -9.80 -1.22 -15.30
CA PRO A 29 -9.66 -1.38 -13.85
C PRO A 29 -8.37 -0.80 -13.28
N ARG A 30 -7.27 -0.86 -14.07
CA ARG A 30 -5.96 -0.30 -13.66
C ARG A 30 -5.93 1.22 -13.56
N ALA A 31 -6.93 1.91 -14.10
CA ALA A 31 -7.04 3.35 -13.98
C ALA A 31 -7.76 3.79 -12.71
N LEU A 32 -8.49 2.87 -12.06
CA LEU A 32 -9.12 3.11 -10.76
C LEU A 32 -8.02 3.20 -9.70
N PHE A 33 -8.08 4.25 -8.90
CA PHE A 33 -7.14 4.43 -7.80
C PHE A 33 -7.72 5.35 -6.72
N SER A 34 -7.53 4.94 -5.50
CA SER A 34 -7.70 5.73 -4.28
C SER A 34 -6.81 5.13 -3.19
N ASP A 35 -6.41 5.94 -2.23
CA ASP A 35 -5.66 5.51 -1.06
C ASP A 35 -6.09 6.30 0.18
N VAL A 36 -5.30 6.23 1.25
CA VAL A 36 -5.57 6.89 2.51
C VAL A 36 -4.73 8.16 2.74
N THR A 37 -3.98 8.58 1.72
CA THR A 37 -3.19 9.82 1.77
C THR A 37 -4.08 11.06 1.69
N SER A 38 -3.55 12.22 2.04
CA SER A 38 -4.26 13.50 1.97
C SER A 38 -4.73 13.87 0.55
N ASP A 39 -4.13 13.29 -0.49
CA ASP A 39 -4.55 13.50 -1.88
C ASP A 39 -5.89 12.83 -2.19
N TYR A 40 -6.21 11.73 -1.48
CA TYR A 40 -7.42 10.94 -1.72
C TYR A 40 -8.39 10.88 -0.54
N ARG A 41 -7.94 11.23 0.66
CA ARG A 41 -8.76 11.35 1.86
C ARG A 41 -8.33 12.59 2.66
N ASN A 42 -9.14 13.62 2.67
CA ASN A 42 -8.80 14.88 3.33
C ASN A 42 -9.89 15.33 4.32
N PRO A 43 -9.56 15.45 5.61
CA PRO A 43 -8.28 15.17 6.26
C PRO A 43 -7.94 13.66 6.24
N ALA A 44 -6.64 13.32 6.16
CA ALA A 44 -6.18 11.93 6.13
C ALA A 44 -6.37 11.21 7.48
N GLU A 45 -6.28 11.96 8.58
CA GLU A 45 -6.45 11.50 9.96
C GLU A 45 -7.60 12.31 10.63
N PRO A 46 -8.87 12.02 10.26
CA PRO A 46 -9.99 12.82 10.74
C PRO A 46 -10.29 12.58 12.22
N VAL A 47 -10.81 13.61 12.88
CA VAL A 47 -11.37 13.52 14.23
C VAL A 47 -12.91 13.49 14.18
N PRO A 48 -13.58 13.04 15.26
CA PRO A 48 -15.03 13.12 15.35
C PRO A 48 -15.55 14.53 15.09
N GLY A 49 -16.52 14.66 14.18
CA GLY A 49 -17.11 15.94 13.76
C GLY A 49 -16.55 16.49 12.44
N ASP A 50 -15.46 15.95 11.94
CA ASP A 50 -14.90 16.38 10.65
C ASP A 50 -15.78 15.98 9.47
N GLU A 51 -15.82 16.85 8.45
CA GLU A 51 -16.24 16.50 7.09
C GLU A 51 -15.02 16.02 6.31
N VAL A 52 -15.05 14.78 5.84
CA VAL A 52 -13.96 14.15 5.09
C VAL A 52 -14.32 14.08 3.61
N THR A 53 -13.47 14.64 2.78
CA THR A 53 -13.54 14.49 1.32
C THR A 53 -12.79 13.23 0.90
N ILE A 54 -13.47 12.32 0.22
CA ILE A 54 -12.90 11.08 -0.30
C ILE A 54 -12.91 11.14 -1.82
N ARG A 55 -11.76 10.85 -2.43
CA ARG A 55 -11.53 10.95 -3.87
C ARG A 55 -11.28 9.58 -4.50
N LEU A 56 -11.78 9.40 -5.70
CA LEU A 56 -11.49 8.28 -6.60
C LEU A 56 -10.97 8.81 -7.93
N ARG A 57 -9.86 8.28 -8.41
CA ARG A 57 -9.35 8.47 -9.77
C ARG A 57 -9.89 7.36 -10.67
N THR A 58 -10.29 7.71 -11.88
CA THR A 58 -10.73 6.76 -12.92
C THR A 58 -10.04 7.07 -14.25
N GLY A 59 -10.14 6.19 -15.24
CA GLY A 59 -9.80 6.56 -16.62
C GLY A 59 -10.72 7.66 -17.13
N ARG A 60 -10.18 8.53 -17.99
CA ARG A 60 -10.94 9.63 -18.57
C ARG A 60 -12.10 9.08 -19.41
N TYR A 61 -13.31 9.60 -19.17
CA TYR A 61 -14.56 9.15 -19.81
C TYR A 61 -14.83 7.64 -19.68
N ASN A 62 -14.28 7.00 -18.69
CA ASN A 62 -14.32 5.53 -18.55
C ASN A 62 -15.29 5.05 -17.47
N VAL A 63 -16.05 5.95 -16.85
CA VAL A 63 -17.03 5.65 -15.80
C VAL A 63 -18.28 6.50 -16.04
N ASP A 64 -19.45 5.86 -16.05
CA ASP A 64 -20.74 6.56 -16.15
C ASP A 64 -21.16 7.11 -14.79
N LYS A 65 -20.97 6.29 -13.73
CA LYS A 65 -21.30 6.65 -12.35
C LYS A 65 -20.24 6.10 -11.39
N ALA A 66 -19.88 6.91 -10.41
CA ALA A 66 -19.04 6.52 -9.31
C ALA A 66 -19.78 6.74 -7.98
N TYR A 67 -19.62 5.80 -7.07
CA TYR A 67 -20.21 5.83 -5.74
C TYR A 67 -19.15 5.57 -4.70
N LEU A 68 -19.16 6.33 -3.63
CA LEU A 68 -18.56 5.98 -2.36
C LEU A 68 -19.61 5.22 -1.55
N VAL A 69 -19.33 4.00 -1.17
CA VAL A 69 -20.23 3.19 -0.34
C VAL A 69 -19.66 3.15 1.08
N VAL A 70 -20.43 3.70 2.01
CA VAL A 70 -20.05 3.80 3.43
C VAL A 70 -21.07 3.01 4.23
N ASP A 71 -20.62 2.01 4.96
CA ASP A 71 -21.48 1.15 5.79
C ASP A 71 -22.74 0.67 5.04
N ASN A 72 -22.57 0.27 3.76
CA ASN A 72 -23.58 -0.15 2.81
C ASN A 72 -24.55 0.95 2.30
N VAL A 73 -24.27 2.23 2.57
CA VAL A 73 -25.00 3.36 2.01
C VAL A 73 -24.24 3.96 0.82
N GLU A 74 -24.88 4.04 -0.33
CA GLU A 74 -24.27 4.62 -1.53
C GLU A 74 -24.37 6.15 -1.53
N HIS A 75 -23.22 6.82 -1.64
CA HIS A 75 -23.09 8.25 -1.85
C HIS A 75 -22.61 8.49 -3.27
N VAL A 76 -23.41 9.21 -4.07
CA VAL A 76 -23.02 9.55 -5.44
C VAL A 76 -21.81 10.47 -5.43
N MET A 77 -20.77 10.11 -6.17
CA MET A 77 -19.58 10.94 -6.31
C MET A 77 -19.70 11.91 -7.50
N THR A 78 -19.22 13.12 -7.31
CA THR A 78 -19.21 14.15 -8.34
C THR A 78 -17.85 14.23 -9.02
N ARG A 79 -17.82 14.28 -10.35
CA ARG A 79 -16.58 14.53 -11.07
C ARG A 79 -16.15 15.98 -10.88
N VAL A 80 -15.00 16.18 -10.23
CA VAL A 80 -14.48 17.50 -9.86
C VAL A 80 -13.34 17.97 -10.77
N ARG A 81 -12.60 17.04 -11.38
CA ARG A 81 -11.43 17.35 -12.20
C ARG A 81 -11.26 16.31 -13.30
N SER A 82 -10.78 16.76 -14.45
CA SER A 82 -10.26 15.90 -15.54
C SER A 82 -8.87 16.39 -15.89
N GLU A 83 -7.88 15.51 -15.86
CA GLU A 83 -6.49 15.84 -16.09
C GLU A 83 -5.79 14.72 -16.85
N SER A 84 -5.18 15.07 -18.00
CA SER A 84 -4.52 14.09 -18.87
C SER A 84 -5.47 12.92 -19.21
N MET A 85 -5.14 11.71 -18.78
CA MET A 85 -5.89 10.48 -19.05
C MET A 85 -6.85 10.08 -17.92
N PHE A 86 -7.06 10.93 -16.92
CA PHE A 86 -7.83 10.59 -15.73
C PHE A 86 -8.96 11.57 -15.43
N ASP A 87 -10.02 11.04 -14.85
CA ASP A 87 -11.09 11.79 -14.19
C ASP A 87 -11.01 11.55 -12.67
N TYR A 88 -11.32 12.59 -11.90
CA TYR A 88 -11.33 12.54 -10.43
C TYR A 88 -12.75 12.82 -9.92
N TYR A 89 -13.22 11.94 -9.06
CA TYR A 89 -14.53 12.00 -8.43
C TYR A 89 -14.37 12.19 -6.93
N GLU A 90 -15.27 12.96 -6.33
CA GLU A 90 -15.28 13.21 -4.89
C GLU A 90 -16.66 13.01 -4.29
N ALA A 91 -16.66 12.54 -3.05
CA ALA A 91 -17.80 12.60 -2.16
C ALA A 91 -17.34 13.07 -0.77
N LYS A 92 -18.25 13.63 0.00
CA LYS A 92 -18.03 14.11 1.36
C LYS A 92 -18.87 13.30 2.32
N ILE A 93 -18.28 12.96 3.46
CA ILE A 93 -18.94 12.28 4.56
C ILE A 93 -18.62 12.95 5.88
N ASN A 94 -19.57 12.95 6.80
CA ASN A 94 -19.32 13.40 8.19
C ASN A 94 -18.86 12.22 9.03
N VAL A 95 -17.81 12.42 9.80
CA VAL A 95 -17.19 11.40 10.64
C VAL A 95 -17.71 11.51 12.07
N GLY A 96 -18.30 10.43 12.57
CA GLY A 96 -18.73 10.29 13.98
C GLY A 96 -17.60 9.76 14.86
N THR A 97 -17.96 9.08 15.95
CA THR A 97 -17.02 8.45 16.88
C THR A 97 -16.65 7.02 16.50
N ASP A 98 -17.50 6.36 15.72
CA ASP A 98 -17.34 4.96 15.36
C ASP A 98 -16.47 4.77 14.15
N LYS A 99 -15.85 3.60 14.03
CA LYS A 99 -15.10 3.22 12.84
C LYS A 99 -16.02 3.16 11.63
N ILE A 100 -15.54 3.68 10.51
CA ILE A 100 -16.23 3.71 9.23
C ILE A 100 -15.49 2.79 8.27
N TYR A 101 -16.25 1.96 7.55
CA TYR A 101 -15.73 1.13 6.47
C TYR A 101 -16.31 1.59 5.14
N TYR A 102 -15.46 1.76 4.14
CA TYR A 102 -15.90 2.21 2.83
C TYR A 102 -15.17 1.54 1.68
N TYR A 103 -15.81 1.55 0.54
CA TYR A 103 -15.27 1.11 -0.75
C TYR A 103 -15.90 1.94 -1.87
N PHE A 104 -15.40 1.77 -3.08
CA PHE A 104 -15.99 2.44 -4.24
C PHE A 104 -16.70 1.44 -5.13
N LYS A 105 -17.81 1.88 -5.70
CA LYS A 105 -18.52 1.17 -6.76
C LYS A 105 -18.54 2.06 -7.99
N VAL A 106 -18.17 1.52 -9.14
CA VAL A 106 -18.20 2.23 -10.43
C VAL A 106 -19.03 1.46 -11.43
N GLU A 107 -19.74 2.21 -12.28
CA GLU A 107 -20.61 1.67 -13.30
C GLU A 107 -20.22 2.22 -14.68
N LEU A 108 -20.14 1.33 -15.67
CA LEU A 108 -19.96 1.66 -17.09
C LEU A 108 -20.89 0.77 -17.92
N GLY A 109 -21.95 1.34 -18.47
CA GLY A 109 -23.02 0.58 -19.12
C GLY A 109 -23.65 -0.43 -18.17
N ARG A 110 -23.47 -1.73 -18.46
CA ARG A 110 -23.92 -2.83 -17.60
C ARG A 110 -22.82 -3.40 -16.71
N THR A 111 -21.59 -2.90 -16.84
CA THR A 111 -20.45 -3.37 -16.05
C THR A 111 -20.43 -2.66 -14.73
N VAL A 112 -20.36 -3.43 -13.66
CA VAL A 112 -20.13 -2.94 -12.29
C VAL A 112 -18.76 -3.45 -11.83
N CYS A 113 -17.99 -2.57 -11.22
CA CYS A 113 -16.70 -2.89 -10.63
C CYS A 113 -16.61 -2.24 -9.25
N TYR A 114 -16.02 -2.94 -8.31
CA TYR A 114 -15.72 -2.43 -6.98
C TYR A 114 -14.24 -2.10 -6.86
N TYR A 115 -13.91 -1.18 -5.97
CA TYR A 115 -12.53 -0.82 -5.66
C TYR A 115 -12.36 -0.66 -4.15
N ASN A 116 -11.36 -1.37 -3.59
CA ASN A 116 -10.97 -1.28 -2.19
C ASN A 116 -9.44 -1.40 -2.06
N GLN A 117 -8.90 -1.72 -0.88
CA GLN A 117 -7.44 -1.76 -0.63
C GLN A 117 -6.67 -2.75 -1.53
N ILE A 118 -7.31 -3.80 -2.03
CA ILE A 118 -6.67 -4.75 -2.97
C ILE A 118 -6.82 -4.34 -4.44
N GLY A 119 -7.44 -3.19 -4.71
CA GLY A 119 -7.63 -2.66 -6.06
C GLY A 119 -9.00 -2.94 -6.64
N ALA A 120 -9.07 -2.96 -7.98
CA ALA A 120 -10.31 -3.16 -8.73
C ALA A 120 -10.71 -4.63 -8.80
N ILE A 121 -11.91 -4.95 -8.35
CA ILE A 121 -12.44 -6.31 -8.21
C ILE A 121 -13.87 -6.39 -8.75
N LYS A 122 -14.26 -7.58 -9.19
CA LYS A 122 -15.63 -7.87 -9.64
C LYS A 122 -16.53 -8.28 -8.48
N ASP A 123 -16.01 -9.11 -7.59
CA ASP A 123 -16.72 -9.64 -6.44
C ASP A 123 -16.13 -9.03 -5.16
N LEU A 124 -16.93 -8.25 -4.44
CA LEU A 124 -16.49 -7.50 -3.27
C LEU A 124 -16.13 -8.44 -2.11
N ASN A 125 -14.93 -8.27 -1.55
CA ASN A 125 -14.56 -8.84 -0.28
C ASN A 125 -14.46 -7.72 0.77
N PRO A 126 -15.42 -7.62 1.71
CA PRO A 126 -15.47 -6.54 2.70
C PRO A 126 -14.27 -6.47 3.65
N TYR A 127 -13.53 -7.57 3.81
CA TYR A 127 -12.32 -7.61 4.65
C TYR A 127 -11.27 -6.58 4.21
N TYR A 128 -11.23 -6.25 2.92
CA TYR A 128 -10.29 -5.29 2.34
C TYR A 128 -10.89 -3.89 2.12
N ASN A 129 -12.02 -3.57 2.72
CA ASN A 129 -12.56 -2.23 2.65
C ASN A 129 -11.61 -1.22 3.30
N PHE A 130 -11.59 -0.01 2.78
CA PHE A 130 -10.91 1.09 3.45
C PHE A 130 -11.55 1.35 4.80
N GLN A 131 -10.74 1.84 5.74
CA GLN A 131 -11.18 2.12 7.10
C GLN A 131 -10.81 3.55 7.51
N ILE A 132 -11.71 4.21 8.20
CA ILE A 132 -11.45 5.42 8.98
C ILE A 132 -11.62 5.07 10.45
N THR A 133 -10.59 5.36 11.25
CA THR A 133 -10.66 5.30 12.71
C THR A 133 -10.60 6.74 13.23
N PRO A 134 -11.75 7.33 13.61
CA PRO A 134 -11.79 8.72 14.02
C PRO A 134 -10.92 8.97 15.26
N GLY A 135 -10.17 10.08 15.25
CA GLY A 135 -9.26 10.44 16.34
C GLY A 135 -7.96 9.65 16.40
N PHE A 136 -7.75 8.68 15.48
CA PHE A 136 -6.44 8.05 15.34
C PHE A 136 -5.45 9.04 14.74
N LYS A 137 -4.32 9.20 15.40
CA LYS A 137 -3.24 10.06 14.94
C LYS A 137 -1.92 9.31 14.93
N THR A 138 -1.29 9.24 13.77
CA THR A 138 0.07 8.72 13.64
C THR A 138 1.04 9.67 14.38
N PRO A 139 1.92 9.17 15.26
CA PRO A 139 2.94 10.00 15.90
C PRO A 139 3.77 10.76 14.86
N GLU A 140 4.07 12.04 15.13
CA GLU A 140 4.78 12.90 14.17
C GLU A 140 6.16 12.33 13.81
N TRP A 141 6.85 11.70 14.77
CA TRP A 141 8.16 11.07 14.53
C TRP A 141 8.10 9.91 13.53
N ALA A 142 6.95 9.25 13.37
CA ALA A 142 6.79 8.12 12.44
C ALA A 142 6.47 8.57 11.00
N LYS A 143 6.03 9.83 10.83
CA LYS A 143 5.65 10.36 9.53
C LYS A 143 6.89 10.69 8.69
N GLY A 144 7.12 9.91 7.66
CA GLY A 144 8.27 10.08 6.79
C GLY A 144 9.59 9.54 7.34
N ALA A 145 9.57 8.88 8.50
CA ALA A 145 10.76 8.29 9.11
C ALA A 145 11.42 7.25 8.20
N VAL A 146 12.74 7.33 8.09
CA VAL A 146 13.54 6.33 7.36
C VAL A 146 13.79 5.15 8.28
N MET A 147 13.24 3.99 7.91
CA MET A 147 13.38 2.76 8.69
C MET A 147 14.44 1.85 8.07
N TYR A 148 15.33 1.31 8.91
CA TYR A 148 16.32 0.31 8.52
C TYR A 148 16.02 -1.02 9.21
N GLN A 149 15.80 -2.06 8.42
CA GLN A 149 15.59 -3.42 8.93
C GLN A 149 16.93 -4.13 9.07
N ILE A 150 17.25 -4.58 10.27
CA ILE A 150 18.51 -5.26 10.58
C ILE A 150 18.28 -6.77 10.76
N PHE A 151 18.96 -7.56 9.94
CA PHE A 151 19.20 -8.98 10.20
C PHE A 151 20.47 -9.11 11.02
N VAL A 152 20.35 -9.24 12.33
CA VAL A 152 21.45 -9.01 13.28
C VAL A 152 22.65 -9.89 13.00
N ASP A 153 22.46 -11.20 12.81
CA ASP A 153 23.55 -12.15 12.51
C ASP A 153 24.41 -11.73 11.31
N ARG A 154 23.84 -10.98 10.36
CA ARG A 154 24.51 -10.56 9.11
C ARG A 154 24.79 -9.08 9.04
N PHE A 155 24.78 -8.37 10.15
CA PHE A 155 24.99 -6.91 10.15
C PHE A 155 26.41 -6.52 10.55
N TYR A 156 26.83 -6.82 11.77
CA TYR A 156 28.17 -6.56 12.27
C TYR A 156 28.45 -7.38 13.53
N ASN A 157 29.62 -8.02 13.62
CA ASN A 157 30.06 -8.76 14.77
C ASN A 157 30.81 -7.83 15.74
N GLY A 158 30.22 -7.51 16.87
CA GLY A 158 30.77 -6.64 17.91
C GLY A 158 31.47 -7.39 19.01
N ASP A 159 31.11 -8.65 19.27
CA ASP A 159 31.69 -9.52 20.32
C ASP A 159 31.87 -10.95 19.83
N LYS A 160 33.05 -11.26 19.38
CA LYS A 160 33.41 -12.61 18.90
C LYS A 160 33.36 -13.71 19.94
N SER A 161 33.20 -13.38 21.22
CA SER A 161 33.14 -14.40 22.28
C SER A 161 31.77 -15.11 22.33
N ASN A 162 30.77 -14.56 21.67
CA ASN A 162 29.42 -15.12 21.58
C ASN A 162 29.13 -15.80 20.24
N ASP A 163 30.12 -15.89 19.33
CA ASP A 163 29.94 -16.50 18.01
C ASP A 163 29.61 -18.00 18.16
N VAL A 164 28.67 -18.47 17.33
CA VAL A 164 28.42 -19.89 17.13
C VAL A 164 29.60 -20.50 16.39
N LEU A 165 30.18 -21.58 16.95
CA LEU A 165 31.34 -22.25 16.38
C LEU A 165 30.94 -23.35 15.39
N ASP A 166 31.91 -23.75 14.54
CA ASP A 166 31.72 -24.88 13.64
C ASP A 166 31.41 -26.16 14.48
N ASP A 167 30.37 -26.88 14.05
CA ASP A 167 29.98 -28.18 14.69
C ASP A 167 29.48 -28.06 16.14
N GLU A 168 29.17 -26.87 16.64
CA GLU A 168 28.77 -26.67 18.03
C GLU A 168 27.50 -27.45 18.40
N TYR A 169 26.56 -27.54 17.46
CA TYR A 169 25.33 -28.35 17.59
C TYR A 169 24.75 -28.71 16.22
N ASN A 170 23.72 -29.58 16.25
CA ASN A 170 23.00 -29.97 15.06
C ASN A 170 21.62 -29.25 14.95
N TYR A 171 21.27 -28.77 13.77
CA TYR A 171 19.97 -28.21 13.48
C TYR A 171 19.43 -28.77 12.15
N ILE A 172 18.24 -29.36 12.18
CA ILE A 172 17.61 -30.04 11.03
C ILE A 172 18.56 -31.07 10.39
N GLY A 173 19.11 -31.95 11.23
CA GLY A 173 19.89 -33.10 10.79
C GLY A 173 21.31 -32.83 10.30
N GLU A 174 21.81 -31.61 10.36
CA GLU A 174 23.16 -31.21 9.97
C GLU A 174 23.77 -30.25 10.97
N HIS A 175 25.10 -30.16 10.95
CA HIS A 175 25.87 -29.28 11.83
C HIS A 175 25.69 -27.80 11.46
N VAL A 176 25.73 -26.94 12.47
CA VAL A 176 25.86 -25.49 12.26
C VAL A 176 27.30 -25.14 11.89
N CYS A 177 27.50 -24.03 11.21
CA CYS A 177 28.82 -23.55 10.82
C CYS A 177 28.98 -22.06 10.97
N GLN A 178 30.19 -21.64 11.33
CA GLN A 178 30.58 -20.24 11.36
C GLN A 178 31.01 -19.77 9.97
N VAL A 179 30.46 -18.68 9.49
CA VAL A 179 30.87 -18.05 8.22
C VAL A 179 32.03 -17.10 8.47
N LYS A 180 33.20 -17.44 7.95
CA LYS A 180 34.45 -16.66 8.12
C LYS A 180 34.58 -15.57 7.04
N ASP A 181 34.07 -15.83 5.83
CA ASP A 181 34.06 -14.85 4.74
C ASP A 181 32.67 -14.20 4.62
N TRP A 182 32.54 -12.99 5.12
CA TRP A 182 31.30 -12.22 5.08
C TRP A 182 30.84 -11.82 3.67
N ASN A 183 31.70 -11.97 2.66
CA ASN A 183 31.32 -11.77 1.27
C ASN A 183 30.75 -13.03 0.61
N LYS A 184 30.77 -14.16 1.32
CA LYS A 184 30.17 -15.41 0.84
C LYS A 184 28.66 -15.24 0.69
N TYR A 185 28.10 -15.69 -0.44
CA TYR A 185 26.66 -15.82 -0.58
C TYR A 185 26.12 -16.89 0.37
N PRO A 186 24.98 -16.64 1.04
CA PRO A 186 24.32 -17.65 1.86
C PRO A 186 24.04 -18.92 1.06
N ALA A 187 24.21 -20.07 1.68
CA ALA A 187 23.81 -21.36 1.09
C ALA A 187 22.29 -21.45 0.93
N GLN A 188 21.81 -22.39 0.11
CA GLN A 188 20.37 -22.64 -0.07
C GLN A 188 19.65 -22.94 1.25
N MET A 189 20.33 -23.63 2.19
CA MET A 189 19.87 -23.87 3.56
C MET A 189 20.71 -23.04 4.56
N GLY A 190 20.82 -21.74 4.29
CA GLY A 190 21.67 -20.80 5.05
C GLY A 190 21.23 -20.53 6.49
N ILE A 191 20.16 -21.18 6.98
CA ILE A 191 19.68 -21.06 8.36
C ILE A 191 20.67 -21.61 9.41
N ARG A 192 21.63 -22.44 8.98
CA ARG A 192 22.70 -23.03 9.82
C ARG A 192 24.04 -22.31 9.68
N GLU A 193 24.10 -21.28 8.82
CA GLU A 193 25.31 -20.48 8.61
C GLU A 193 25.26 -19.22 9.47
N PHE A 194 26.11 -19.15 10.49
CA PHE A 194 26.17 -18.01 11.41
C PHE A 194 27.32 -17.08 11.02
N TYR A 195 27.00 -15.82 10.77
CA TYR A 195 27.96 -14.76 10.45
C TYR A 195 28.52 -14.10 11.73
N GLY A 196 27.87 -14.31 12.87
CA GLY A 196 28.30 -13.82 14.16
C GLY A 196 27.93 -12.37 14.45
N GLY A 197 27.07 -11.74 13.63
CA GLY A 197 26.55 -10.41 13.96
C GLY A 197 25.71 -10.45 15.24
N ASP A 198 25.83 -9.43 16.08
CA ASP A 198 25.20 -9.35 17.37
C ASP A 198 24.67 -7.93 17.71
N LEU A 199 23.98 -7.79 18.85
CA LEU A 199 23.48 -6.49 19.29
C LEU A 199 24.59 -5.52 19.67
N LYS A 200 25.75 -6.02 20.13
CA LYS A 200 26.94 -5.20 20.38
C LYS A 200 27.42 -4.57 19.06
N GLY A 201 27.43 -5.36 17.98
CA GLY A 201 27.75 -4.90 16.65
C GLY A 201 26.78 -3.83 16.14
N VAL A 202 25.47 -3.97 16.40
CA VAL A 202 24.51 -2.91 16.09
C VAL A 202 24.82 -1.65 16.88
N LEU A 203 25.10 -1.77 18.18
CA LEU A 203 25.47 -0.64 19.03
C LEU A 203 26.72 0.10 18.51
N ASP A 204 27.73 -0.64 18.07
CA ASP A 204 28.98 -0.09 17.51
C ASP A 204 28.77 0.60 16.17
N LYS A 205 27.63 0.38 15.52
CA LYS A 205 27.25 0.98 14.23
C LYS A 205 26.14 2.03 14.30
N LEU A 206 25.73 2.46 15.49
CA LEU A 206 24.68 3.48 15.62
C LEU A 206 25.06 4.79 14.94
N ASP A 207 26.31 5.27 15.12
CA ASP A 207 26.78 6.51 14.49
C ASP A 207 26.76 6.42 12.95
N TYR A 208 27.04 5.23 12.40
CA TYR A 208 26.92 4.96 10.98
C TYR A 208 25.46 5.04 10.51
N LEU A 209 24.53 4.44 11.24
CA LEU A 209 23.11 4.48 10.94
C LEU A 209 22.54 5.90 11.05
N GLU A 210 22.93 6.64 12.09
CA GLU A 210 22.58 8.06 12.26
C GLU A 210 23.11 8.89 11.07
N GLY A 211 24.35 8.69 10.69
CA GLY A 211 24.97 9.35 9.53
C GLY A 211 24.28 9.05 8.19
N LEU A 212 23.56 7.92 8.07
CA LEU A 212 22.69 7.60 6.94
C LEU A 212 21.31 8.27 7.02
N GLY A 213 20.99 8.94 8.13
CA GLY A 213 19.66 9.51 8.37
C GLY A 213 18.61 8.48 8.76
N ILE A 214 19.02 7.37 9.37
CA ILE A 214 18.08 6.35 9.87
C ILE A 214 17.47 6.85 11.18
N GLU A 215 16.14 6.87 11.24
CA GLU A 215 15.38 7.33 12.40
C GLU A 215 14.73 6.19 13.18
N VAL A 216 14.51 5.04 12.51
CA VAL A 216 13.88 3.86 13.12
C VAL A 216 14.64 2.60 12.74
N ILE A 217 14.98 1.80 13.74
CA ILE A 217 15.57 0.49 13.55
C ILE A 217 14.50 -0.58 13.81
N TYR A 218 14.31 -1.48 12.84
CA TYR A 218 13.49 -2.67 12.98
C TYR A 218 14.38 -3.90 12.99
N PHE A 219 14.34 -4.67 14.07
CA PHE A 219 15.11 -5.90 14.16
C PHE A 219 14.33 -7.11 13.65
N ASN A 220 14.98 -7.97 12.88
CA ASN A 220 14.56 -9.34 12.72
C ASN A 220 14.63 -10.06 14.07
N PRO A 221 14.05 -11.27 14.24
CA PRO A 221 14.04 -11.96 15.54
C PRO A 221 15.39 -11.95 16.25
N LEU A 222 15.40 -11.59 17.55
CA LEU A 222 16.58 -11.43 18.39
C LEU A 222 16.73 -12.52 19.44
N PHE A 223 15.69 -13.35 19.59
CA PHE A 223 15.64 -14.32 20.67
C PHE A 223 16.48 -15.55 20.36
N VAL A 224 16.89 -16.26 21.42
CA VAL A 224 17.65 -17.51 21.29
C VAL A 224 16.92 -18.46 20.34
N SER A 225 17.60 -18.89 19.32
CA SER A 225 17.09 -19.77 18.27
C SER A 225 18.20 -20.76 17.85
N PRO A 226 17.84 -22.00 17.46
CA PRO A 226 18.81 -22.92 16.88
C PRO A 226 19.20 -22.55 15.44
N SER A 227 18.58 -21.55 14.84
CA SER A 227 18.93 -20.99 13.53
C SER A 227 19.45 -19.56 13.66
N ASN A 228 20.05 -19.05 12.62
CA ASN A 228 20.57 -17.67 12.60
C ASN A 228 19.47 -16.59 12.53
N HIS A 229 18.19 -16.99 12.58
CA HIS A 229 17.03 -16.09 12.60
C HIS A 229 15.75 -16.78 13.12
#